data_8d19f7a339eae4f72aca78a668bcd427
#
_entry.id   8d19f7a339eae4f72aca78a668bcd427
#
_cell.length_a   1.000
_cell.length_b   1.000
_cell.length_c   1.000
_cell.angle_alpha   90.00
_cell.angle_beta   90.00
_cell.angle_gamma   90.00
#
_symmetry.space_group_name_H-M   'P 1'
#
loop_
_entity.id
_entity.type
_entity.pdbx_description
1 polymer ?
#
loop_
_entity_poly.entity_id
_entity_poly.type
_entity_poly.pdbx_seq_one_letter_code
_entity_poly.pdbx_strand_id
1 'polypeptide(L)'
;MVILMSDSKLAKSHYWTKNYSSRNGQKIDKIIIHHMAGNLTGKQCYNVWKSREASAHYAIDSKGNITQLVHESYRAWSVANRYWDSRSVTIECANITGSPTWRVSDATMKSLIKLVADIAKRNNIKIRYTGGTGGTLLKHKWFMSTACPGPYLDKKFDYIAKEANKILDKKTDTTTKKPSSFKVKVTADGLNIRKGPGTSYKVVGCITDKGVYTITQTKGDWGKLKSGEGWICLDYTKKL
;
A
#
# COMPACT_ATOMS: atom_id res chain seq x y z
N MET A 1 -1.25 2.75 -24.23
CA MET A 1 -1.19 1.65 -23.23
C MET A 1 -2.09 2.04 -22.06
N VAL A 2 -3.30 1.45 -21.99
CA VAL A 2 -4.22 1.69 -20.86
C VAL A 2 -3.62 0.94 -19.66
N ILE A 3 -3.09 1.68 -18.68
CA ILE A 3 -2.73 1.10 -17.39
C ILE A 3 -4.05 0.67 -16.75
N LEU A 4 -4.36 -0.62 -16.77
CA LEU A 4 -5.43 -1.18 -15.97
C LEU A 4 -5.10 -0.90 -14.51
N MET A 5 -5.79 0.06 -13.91
CA MET A 5 -5.68 0.35 -12.48
C MET A 5 -6.15 -0.90 -11.73
N SER A 6 -5.22 -1.55 -11.02
CA SER A 6 -5.54 -2.74 -10.26
C SER A 6 -6.10 -2.34 -8.90
N ASP A 7 -7.20 -2.97 -8.50
CA ASP A 7 -7.79 -2.85 -7.17
C ASP A 7 -6.84 -3.31 -6.05
N SER A 8 -7.11 -2.90 -4.81
CA SER A 8 -6.28 -3.29 -3.67
C SER A 8 -6.43 -4.77 -3.31
N LYS A 9 -5.32 -5.50 -3.28
CA LYS A 9 -5.27 -6.89 -2.81
C LYS A 9 -5.47 -7.03 -1.29
N LEU A 10 -5.56 -5.91 -0.56
CA LEU A 10 -5.84 -5.89 0.87
C LEU A 10 -7.33 -6.15 1.16
N ALA A 11 -8.22 -5.86 0.21
CA ALA A 11 -9.63 -6.25 0.31
C ALA A 11 -9.75 -7.77 0.16
N LYS A 12 -10.42 -8.39 1.12
CA LYS A 12 -10.64 -9.85 1.17
C LYS A 12 -12.07 -10.25 0.88
N SER A 13 -12.98 -9.27 0.81
CA SER A 13 -14.37 -9.45 0.44
C SER A 13 -14.82 -8.35 -0.52
N HIS A 14 -15.80 -8.66 -1.36
CA HIS A 14 -16.29 -7.79 -2.41
C HIS A 14 -17.82 -7.85 -2.45
N TYR A 15 -18.47 -6.68 -2.46
CA TYR A 15 -19.93 -6.53 -2.67
C TYR A 15 -20.16 -5.36 -3.62
N TRP A 16 -20.34 -5.66 -4.91
CA TRP A 16 -20.41 -4.65 -5.97
C TRP A 16 -21.72 -3.88 -5.93
N THR A 17 -21.69 -2.60 -5.54
CA THR A 17 -22.83 -1.69 -5.67
C THR A 17 -22.99 -1.22 -7.11
N LYS A 18 -24.21 -0.81 -7.48
CA LYS A 18 -24.51 -0.17 -8.77
C LYS A 18 -24.29 1.35 -8.77
N ASN A 19 -24.00 1.94 -7.60
CA ASN A 19 -23.86 3.37 -7.40
C ASN A 19 -22.42 3.83 -7.78
N TYR A 20 -22.12 3.77 -9.05
CA TYR A 20 -20.85 4.23 -9.62
C TYR A 20 -21.04 4.79 -11.02
N SER A 21 -20.05 5.49 -11.52
CA SER A 21 -20.01 5.98 -12.90
C SER A 21 -18.57 6.08 -13.42
N SER A 22 -18.42 6.39 -14.71
CA SER A 22 -17.10 6.59 -15.31
C SER A 22 -16.33 7.74 -14.63
N ARG A 23 -15.02 7.59 -14.50
CA ARG A 23 -14.08 8.69 -14.12
C ARG A 23 -13.85 9.67 -15.26
N ASN A 24 -14.32 9.37 -16.48
CA ASN A 24 -14.10 10.17 -17.69
C ASN A 24 -12.61 10.50 -17.91
N GLY A 25 -11.75 9.50 -17.82
CA GLY A 25 -10.31 9.64 -18.03
C GLY A 25 -9.54 10.34 -16.90
N GLN A 26 -10.21 10.76 -15.83
CA GLN A 26 -9.54 11.38 -14.69
C GLN A 26 -8.64 10.39 -13.96
N LYS A 27 -7.40 10.80 -13.70
CA LYS A 27 -6.44 10.03 -12.89
C LYS A 27 -6.81 10.09 -11.41
N ILE A 28 -6.53 9.02 -10.71
CA ILE A 28 -6.63 8.98 -9.25
C ILE A 28 -5.40 9.72 -8.68
N ASP A 29 -5.63 10.82 -7.99
CA ASP A 29 -4.59 11.61 -7.32
C ASP A 29 -5.00 12.07 -5.92
N LYS A 30 -6.16 11.63 -5.42
CA LYS A 30 -6.73 11.95 -4.12
C LYS A 30 -7.24 10.70 -3.40
N ILE A 31 -7.23 10.76 -2.07
CA ILE A 31 -7.85 9.77 -1.19
C ILE A 31 -8.74 10.52 -0.23
N ILE A 32 -10.03 10.16 -0.16
CA ILE A 32 -10.98 10.77 0.76
C ILE A 32 -11.37 9.76 1.83
N ILE A 33 -11.26 10.18 3.09
CA ILE A 33 -11.61 9.33 4.23
C ILE A 33 -12.96 9.79 4.80
N HIS A 34 -13.82 8.81 5.04
CA HIS A 34 -15.12 8.94 5.65
C HIS A 34 -15.22 8.12 6.93
N HIS A 35 -16.24 8.37 7.73
CA HIS A 35 -16.72 7.47 8.77
C HIS A 35 -18.16 7.05 8.48
N MET A 36 -18.50 5.83 8.84
CA MET A 36 -19.82 5.25 8.56
C MET A 36 -20.96 5.85 9.40
N ALA A 37 -20.64 6.65 10.42
CA ALA A 37 -21.58 7.05 11.48
C ALA A 37 -22.31 5.83 12.09
N GLY A 38 -21.60 4.72 12.22
CA GLY A 38 -22.10 3.45 12.74
C GLY A 38 -21.03 2.36 12.73
N ASN A 39 -21.30 1.24 13.40
CA ASN A 39 -20.43 0.06 13.44
C ASN A 39 -20.89 -0.96 12.38
N LEU A 40 -20.62 -0.67 11.11
CA LEU A 40 -21.06 -1.50 9.99
C LEU A 40 -19.91 -2.33 9.42
N THR A 41 -20.26 -3.51 8.94
CA THR A 41 -19.40 -4.30 8.02
C THR A 41 -19.56 -3.82 6.59
N GLY A 42 -18.64 -4.20 5.70
CA GLY A 42 -18.75 -3.86 4.27
C GLY A 42 -20.04 -4.37 3.63
N LYS A 43 -20.54 -5.57 4.02
CA LYS A 43 -21.83 -6.09 3.56
C LYS A 43 -22.99 -5.21 4.02
N GLN A 44 -22.97 -4.69 5.24
CA GLN A 44 -23.99 -3.79 5.76
C GLN A 44 -23.94 -2.44 5.03
N CYS A 45 -22.75 -1.88 4.76
CA CYS A 45 -22.61 -0.68 3.90
C CYS A 45 -23.22 -0.90 2.52
N TYR A 46 -22.90 -2.04 1.87
CA TYR A 46 -23.53 -2.42 0.60
C TYR A 46 -25.05 -2.43 0.68
N ASN A 47 -25.64 -2.99 1.76
CA ASN A 47 -27.08 -3.05 1.92
C ASN A 47 -27.70 -1.65 2.12
N VAL A 48 -27.05 -0.74 2.86
CA VAL A 48 -27.49 0.64 2.99
C VAL A 48 -27.55 1.35 1.64
N TRP A 49 -26.58 1.10 0.76
CA TRP A 49 -26.51 1.75 -0.55
C TRP A 49 -27.42 1.12 -1.62
N LYS A 50 -28.16 0.05 -1.32
CA LYS A 50 -29.24 -0.45 -2.20
C LYS A 50 -30.41 0.52 -2.28
N SER A 51 -30.65 1.28 -1.20
CA SER A 51 -31.75 2.26 -1.09
C SER A 51 -31.27 3.70 -1.03
N ARG A 52 -29.97 3.95 -1.16
CA ARG A 52 -29.37 5.27 -1.09
C ARG A 52 -28.37 5.47 -2.23
N GLU A 53 -28.50 6.58 -2.96
CA GLU A 53 -27.61 6.95 -4.06
C GLU A 53 -26.25 7.48 -3.54
N ALA A 54 -25.50 6.61 -2.88
CA ALA A 54 -24.18 6.89 -2.36
C ALA A 54 -23.31 5.64 -2.45
N SER A 55 -21.99 5.79 -2.43
CA SER A 55 -21.04 4.68 -2.37
C SER A 55 -19.64 5.14 -1.97
N ALA A 56 -18.78 4.17 -1.62
CA ALA A 56 -17.35 4.33 -1.50
C ALA A 56 -16.64 3.14 -2.16
N HIS A 57 -15.34 3.27 -2.45
CA HIS A 57 -14.57 2.17 -3.03
C HIS A 57 -14.33 1.08 -2.00
N TYR A 58 -14.04 1.46 -0.77
CA TYR A 58 -13.71 0.55 0.32
C TYR A 58 -14.47 0.88 1.59
N ALA A 59 -14.79 -0.17 2.34
CA ALA A 59 -15.30 -0.10 3.71
C ALA A 59 -14.37 -0.91 4.62
N ILE A 60 -14.03 -0.36 5.80
CA ILE A 60 -13.20 -1.02 6.80
C ILE A 60 -14.05 -1.17 8.07
N ASP A 61 -14.33 -2.40 8.48
CA ASP A 61 -15.10 -2.68 9.69
C ASP A 61 -14.29 -2.46 10.99
N SER A 62 -14.94 -2.61 12.14
CA SER A 62 -14.31 -2.42 13.45
C SER A 62 -13.26 -3.51 13.79
N LYS A 63 -13.23 -4.62 13.08
CA LYS A 63 -12.21 -5.67 13.18
C LYS A 63 -11.02 -5.43 12.23
N GLY A 64 -11.10 -4.38 11.39
CA GLY A 64 -10.09 -4.04 10.39
C GLY A 64 -10.20 -4.82 9.08
N ASN A 65 -11.31 -5.56 8.86
CA ASN A 65 -11.54 -6.22 7.57
C ASN A 65 -11.85 -5.18 6.50
N ILE A 66 -11.18 -5.29 5.36
CA ILE A 66 -11.37 -4.41 4.22
C ILE A 66 -12.26 -5.11 3.20
N THR A 67 -13.37 -4.46 2.86
CA THR A 67 -14.31 -4.87 1.81
C THR A 67 -14.25 -3.85 0.67
N GLN A 68 -14.21 -4.32 -0.57
CA GLN A 68 -14.33 -3.46 -1.73
C GLN A 68 -15.78 -3.45 -2.25
N LEU A 69 -16.26 -2.27 -2.67
CA LEU A 69 -17.65 -2.02 -3.03
C LEU A 69 -17.81 -1.38 -4.42
N VAL A 70 -16.76 -0.67 -4.87
CA VAL A 70 -16.64 -0.10 -6.22
C VAL A 70 -15.22 -0.36 -6.73
N HIS A 71 -15.05 -0.74 -7.99
CA HIS A 71 -13.72 -0.84 -8.62
C HIS A 71 -13.07 0.54 -8.70
N GLU A 72 -11.75 0.62 -8.43
CA GLU A 72 -11.02 1.91 -8.50
C GLU A 72 -11.02 2.54 -9.89
N SER A 73 -11.24 1.74 -10.94
CA SER A 73 -11.41 2.24 -12.31
C SER A 73 -12.67 3.09 -12.50
N TYR A 74 -13.63 3.01 -11.60
CA TYR A 74 -14.86 3.81 -11.60
C TYR A 74 -14.82 4.89 -10.53
N ARG A 75 -15.70 5.87 -10.67
CA ARG A 75 -16.00 6.91 -9.70
C ARG A 75 -17.08 6.42 -8.73
N ALA A 76 -16.78 6.32 -7.45
CA ALA A 76 -17.79 6.16 -6.41
C ALA A 76 -18.54 7.48 -6.20
N TRP A 77 -19.78 7.42 -5.69
CA TRP A 77 -20.61 8.59 -5.39
C TRP A 77 -20.49 8.92 -3.89
N SER A 78 -19.42 9.60 -3.50
CA SER A 78 -19.04 9.69 -2.08
C SER A 78 -19.13 11.08 -1.46
N VAL A 79 -18.90 12.14 -2.23
CA VAL A 79 -18.92 13.54 -1.72
C VAL A 79 -19.86 14.44 -2.50
N ALA A 80 -20.77 13.88 -3.31
CA ALA A 80 -21.71 14.59 -4.16
C ALA A 80 -21.08 15.67 -5.07
N ASN A 81 -19.80 15.50 -5.39
CA ASN A 81 -19.04 16.41 -6.24
C ASN A 81 -18.25 15.64 -7.28
N ARG A 82 -18.71 15.75 -8.55
CA ARG A 82 -18.16 14.95 -9.66
C ARG A 82 -16.66 15.18 -9.86
N TYR A 83 -16.16 16.39 -9.72
CA TYR A 83 -14.74 16.70 -9.88
C TYR A 83 -13.87 15.94 -8.85
N TRP A 84 -14.26 16.01 -7.57
CA TRP A 84 -13.51 15.35 -6.50
C TRP A 84 -13.70 13.84 -6.48
N ASP A 85 -14.93 13.36 -6.69
CA ASP A 85 -15.22 11.92 -6.77
C ASP A 85 -14.46 11.25 -7.92
N SER A 86 -14.33 11.92 -9.10
CA SER A 86 -13.66 11.34 -10.26
C SER A 86 -12.16 11.16 -10.06
N ARG A 87 -11.54 11.94 -9.17
CA ARG A 87 -10.10 11.91 -8.89
C ARG A 87 -9.74 11.12 -7.63
N SER A 88 -10.74 10.64 -6.89
CA SER A 88 -10.50 10.08 -5.56
C SER A 88 -10.74 8.58 -5.51
N VAL A 89 -9.98 7.91 -4.64
CA VAL A 89 -10.41 6.65 -4.01
C VAL A 89 -10.94 7.00 -2.61
N THR A 90 -12.10 6.44 -2.25
CA THR A 90 -12.84 6.81 -1.04
C THR A 90 -12.98 5.63 -0.10
N ILE A 91 -12.82 5.86 1.21
CA ILE A 91 -12.74 4.83 2.23
C ILE A 91 -13.69 5.17 3.38
N GLU A 92 -14.62 4.28 3.68
CA GLU A 92 -15.50 4.33 4.83
C GLU A 92 -14.91 3.57 6.02
N CYS A 93 -14.92 4.16 7.20
CA CYS A 93 -14.39 3.56 8.44
C CYS A 93 -15.51 3.36 9.46
N ALA A 94 -15.65 2.14 9.97
CA ALA A 94 -16.62 1.82 11.02
C ALA A 94 -16.25 2.50 12.35
N ASN A 95 -17.27 3.00 13.05
CA ASN A 95 -17.13 3.58 14.39
C ASN A 95 -17.47 2.53 15.46
N ILE A 96 -16.71 2.51 16.54
CA ILE A 96 -16.98 1.66 17.73
C ILE A 96 -17.72 2.41 18.82
N THR A 97 -17.86 3.74 18.68
CA THR A 97 -18.69 4.58 19.54
C THR A 97 -19.60 5.46 18.70
N GLY A 98 -20.71 5.90 19.27
CA GLY A 98 -21.60 6.92 18.69
C GLY A 98 -21.12 8.34 18.95
N SER A 99 -22.07 9.29 18.75
CA SER A 99 -21.89 10.69 19.09
C SER A 99 -21.55 10.85 20.59
N PRO A 100 -20.75 11.86 20.97
CA PRO A 100 -20.08 12.84 20.09
C PRO A 100 -18.72 12.37 19.56
N THR A 101 -18.17 11.26 20.02
CA THR A 101 -16.76 10.90 19.78
C THR A 101 -16.51 10.24 18.43
N TRP A 102 -17.40 9.37 17.96
CA TRP A 102 -17.26 8.63 16.69
C TRP A 102 -15.91 7.95 16.52
N ARG A 103 -15.43 7.30 17.61
CA ARG A 103 -14.12 6.62 17.62
C ARG A 103 -14.14 5.46 16.64
N VAL A 104 -13.03 5.24 15.94
CA VAL A 104 -12.73 4.01 15.20
C VAL A 104 -11.82 3.11 16.03
N SER A 105 -11.82 1.78 15.78
CA SER A 105 -10.94 0.85 16.46
C SER A 105 -9.48 0.99 16.01
N ASP A 106 -8.55 0.50 16.80
CA ASP A 106 -7.15 0.44 16.42
C ASP A 106 -6.93 -0.50 15.22
N ALA A 107 -7.75 -1.56 15.10
CA ALA A 107 -7.74 -2.45 13.95
C ALA A 107 -8.18 -1.74 12.67
N THR A 108 -9.28 -0.94 12.73
CA THR A 108 -9.71 -0.08 11.62
C THR A 108 -8.62 0.92 11.25
N MET A 109 -8.03 1.61 12.21
CA MET A 109 -6.95 2.59 11.97
C MET A 109 -5.74 1.96 11.31
N LYS A 110 -5.30 0.80 11.78
CA LYS A 110 -4.17 0.05 11.20
C LYS A 110 -4.44 -0.38 9.76
N SER A 111 -5.65 -0.84 9.47
CA SER A 111 -6.07 -1.22 8.12
C SER A 111 -6.22 -0.01 7.21
N LEU A 112 -6.75 1.12 7.71
CA LEU A 112 -6.85 2.38 6.98
C LEU A 112 -5.47 2.88 6.53
N ILE A 113 -4.49 2.93 7.43
CA ILE A 113 -3.13 3.38 7.11
C ILE A 113 -2.49 2.49 6.03
N LYS A 114 -2.66 1.16 6.13
CA LYS A 114 -2.14 0.23 5.11
C LYS A 114 -2.82 0.41 3.76
N LEU A 115 -4.15 0.61 3.76
CA LEU A 115 -4.92 0.80 2.52
C LEU A 115 -4.57 2.13 1.86
N VAL A 116 -4.43 3.22 2.63
CA VAL A 116 -3.98 4.52 2.13
C VAL A 116 -2.60 4.41 1.47
N ALA A 117 -1.64 3.72 2.09
CA ALA A 117 -0.32 3.49 1.52
C ALA A 117 -0.37 2.63 0.25
N ASP A 118 -1.22 1.60 0.22
CA ASP A 118 -1.38 0.73 -0.95
C ASP A 118 -1.99 1.48 -2.14
N ILE A 119 -3.07 2.23 -1.93
CA ILE A 119 -3.69 3.09 -2.96
C ILE A 119 -2.67 4.10 -3.48
N ALA A 120 -1.96 4.78 -2.59
CA ALA A 120 -0.97 5.78 -2.95
C ALA A 120 0.16 5.17 -3.81
N LYS A 121 0.66 4.01 -3.43
CA LYS A 121 1.69 3.30 -4.20
C LYS A 121 1.23 2.93 -5.61
N ARG A 122 0.02 2.34 -5.73
CA ARG A 122 -0.51 1.86 -7.02
C ARG A 122 -0.83 3.01 -7.98
N ASN A 123 -1.23 4.16 -7.45
CA ASN A 123 -1.61 5.34 -8.21
C ASN A 123 -0.51 6.42 -8.28
N ASN A 124 0.70 6.13 -7.77
CA ASN A 124 1.83 7.07 -7.70
C ASN A 124 1.46 8.39 -7.00
N ILE A 125 0.72 8.32 -5.90
CA ILE A 125 0.29 9.47 -5.10
C ILE A 125 1.34 9.73 -4.00
N LYS A 126 1.87 10.95 -3.93
CA LYS A 126 2.62 11.41 -2.75
C LYS A 126 1.63 11.83 -1.67
N ILE A 127 1.57 11.07 -0.57
CA ILE A 127 0.60 11.35 0.51
C ILE A 127 0.98 12.66 1.20
N ARG A 128 0.06 13.63 1.20
CA ARG A 128 0.18 14.93 1.87
C ARG A 128 -1.14 15.31 2.49
N TYR A 129 -1.11 15.70 3.77
CA TYR A 129 -2.20 16.39 4.44
C TYR A 129 -1.77 17.83 4.68
N THR A 130 -2.59 18.80 4.24
CA THR A 130 -2.28 20.23 4.30
C THR A 130 -3.32 21.04 5.08
N GLY A 131 -4.29 20.37 5.73
CA GLY A 131 -5.40 21.05 6.38
C GLY A 131 -6.47 21.58 5.42
N GLY A 132 -6.34 21.32 4.10
CA GLY A 132 -7.26 21.75 3.05
C GLY A 132 -7.18 20.88 1.79
N THR A 133 -7.87 21.28 0.73
CA THR A 133 -7.98 20.53 -0.53
C THR A 133 -6.70 20.50 -1.38
N GLY A 134 -5.68 21.29 -1.03
CA GLY A 134 -4.37 21.30 -1.68
C GLY A 134 -3.53 20.03 -1.42
N GLY A 135 -3.89 19.23 -0.41
CA GLY A 135 -3.29 17.92 -0.12
C GLY A 135 -3.78 16.82 -1.03
N THR A 136 -3.34 15.58 -0.73
CA THR A 136 -3.79 14.37 -1.42
C THR A 136 -4.64 13.48 -0.53
N LEU A 137 -4.59 13.68 0.79
CA LEU A 137 -5.44 13.02 1.79
C LEU A 137 -6.48 14.03 2.27
N LEU A 138 -7.76 13.76 1.99
CA LEU A 138 -8.85 14.72 2.07
C LEU A 138 -9.97 14.23 2.99
N LYS A 139 -10.76 15.21 3.50
CA LYS A 139 -11.92 15.00 4.38
C LYS A 139 -13.22 15.27 3.63
N HIS A 140 -14.25 14.46 3.86
CA HIS A 140 -15.56 14.65 3.24
C HIS A 140 -16.15 16.03 3.51
N LYS A 141 -16.07 16.54 4.73
CA LYS A 141 -16.62 17.85 5.14
C LYS A 141 -16.09 19.07 4.36
N TRP A 142 -15.06 18.90 3.55
CA TRP A 142 -14.57 20.00 2.70
C TRP A 142 -15.37 20.17 1.40
N PHE A 143 -16.26 19.23 1.09
CA PHE A 143 -16.99 19.19 -0.18
C PHE A 143 -18.51 19.36 -0.01
N MET A 144 -19.03 19.13 1.20
CA MET A 144 -20.44 19.34 1.53
C MET A 144 -20.61 19.53 3.05
N SER A 145 -21.75 20.08 3.46
CA SER A 145 -22.10 20.28 4.88
C SER A 145 -22.35 18.92 5.53
N THR A 146 -21.37 18.41 6.27
CA THR A 146 -21.43 17.15 7.00
C THR A 146 -20.44 17.11 8.15
N ALA A 147 -20.71 16.31 9.19
CA ALA A 147 -19.78 16.03 10.28
C ALA A 147 -18.69 15.01 9.89
N CYS A 148 -18.82 14.32 8.73
CA CYS A 148 -17.88 13.32 8.26
C CYS A 148 -16.49 13.95 7.96
N PRO A 149 -15.38 13.37 8.41
CA PRO A 149 -15.18 11.99 8.89
C PRO A 149 -15.36 11.79 10.41
N GLY A 150 -16.05 12.68 11.09
CA GLY A 150 -16.25 12.67 12.53
C GLY A 150 -15.05 13.18 13.33
N PRO A 151 -15.27 13.68 14.56
CA PRO A 151 -14.24 14.39 15.32
C PRO A 151 -13.02 13.56 15.68
N TYR A 152 -13.16 12.23 15.80
CA TYR A 152 -12.02 11.35 16.08
C TYR A 152 -11.07 11.26 14.88
N LEU A 153 -11.58 10.89 13.70
CA LEU A 153 -10.75 10.80 12.48
C LEU A 153 -10.27 12.18 12.05
N ASP A 154 -11.09 13.22 12.23
CA ASP A 154 -10.74 14.59 11.86
C ASP A 154 -9.39 15.05 12.43
N LYS A 155 -9.06 14.62 13.66
CA LYS A 155 -7.80 14.91 14.36
C LYS A 155 -6.65 13.98 13.99
N LYS A 156 -6.86 12.96 13.14
CA LYS A 156 -5.89 11.90 12.87
C LYS A 156 -5.24 11.97 11.47
N PHE A 157 -5.58 12.93 10.64
CA PHE A 157 -5.09 12.97 9.25
C PHE A 157 -3.57 13.12 9.13
N ASP A 158 -2.95 13.98 9.96
CA ASP A 158 -1.48 14.08 10.01
C ASP A 158 -0.84 12.73 10.41
N TYR A 159 -1.39 12.08 11.42
CA TYR A 159 -0.94 10.77 11.86
C TYR A 159 -1.08 9.72 10.76
N ILE A 160 -2.25 9.65 10.09
CA ILE A 160 -2.49 8.73 8.97
C ILE A 160 -1.51 8.98 7.84
N ALA A 161 -1.32 10.25 7.44
CA ALA A 161 -0.37 10.61 6.39
C ALA A 161 1.06 10.21 6.73
N LYS A 162 1.51 10.51 7.95
CA LYS A 162 2.85 10.17 8.46
C LYS A 162 3.08 8.66 8.48
N GLU A 163 2.15 7.88 9.04
CA GLU A 163 2.30 6.43 9.15
C GLU A 163 2.20 5.72 7.79
N ALA A 164 1.34 6.22 6.89
CA ALA A 164 1.25 5.68 5.53
C ALA A 164 2.53 5.97 4.72
N ASN A 165 3.12 7.17 4.85
CA ASN A 165 4.41 7.48 4.24
C ASN A 165 5.53 6.59 4.79
N LYS A 166 5.59 6.30 6.09
CA LYS A 166 6.57 5.34 6.65
C LYS A 166 6.48 3.96 6.01
N ILE A 167 5.26 3.50 5.62
CA ILE A 167 5.09 2.23 4.91
C ILE A 167 5.66 2.33 3.50
N LEU A 168 5.46 3.46 2.82
CA LEU A 168 5.99 3.71 1.48
C LEU A 168 7.51 3.79 1.49
N ASP A 169 8.10 4.52 2.44
CA ASP A 169 9.54 4.71 2.59
C ASP A 169 10.25 3.38 2.91
N LYS A 170 9.70 2.56 3.81
CA LYS A 170 10.25 1.23 4.11
C LYS A 170 10.27 0.29 2.90
N LYS A 171 9.35 0.45 1.94
CA LYS A 171 9.33 -0.33 0.69
C LYS A 171 10.26 0.24 -0.38
N THR A 172 10.62 1.53 -0.31
CA THR A 172 11.67 2.12 -1.16
C THR A 172 13.06 1.69 -0.71
N ASP A 173 13.27 1.49 0.60
CA ASP A 173 14.52 0.90 1.13
C ASP A 173 14.77 -0.55 0.68
N THR A 174 13.73 -1.29 0.26
CA THR A 174 13.90 -2.64 -0.33
C THR A 174 14.10 -2.60 -1.85
N THR A 175 13.99 -1.44 -2.52
CA THR A 175 14.13 -1.33 -3.97
C THR A 175 15.22 -0.38 -4.47
N THR A 176 15.88 0.39 -3.58
CA THR A 176 16.98 1.30 -3.98
C THR A 176 18.06 1.51 -2.89
N LYS A 177 18.42 0.48 -2.11
CA LYS A 177 19.83 0.37 -1.79
C LYS A 177 20.48 -0.16 -3.07
N LYS A 178 21.10 0.73 -3.87
CA LYS A 178 22.24 0.33 -4.69
C LYS A 178 23.06 -0.58 -3.78
N PRO A 179 23.22 -1.89 -4.10
CA PRO A 179 23.93 -2.77 -3.21
C PRO A 179 25.28 -2.12 -2.97
N SER A 180 25.60 -1.79 -1.72
CA SER A 180 26.96 -1.44 -1.37
C SER A 180 27.77 -2.70 -1.67
N SER A 181 28.41 -2.71 -2.85
CA SER A 181 29.27 -3.82 -3.23
C SER A 181 30.37 -3.89 -2.17
N PHE A 182 30.58 -5.06 -1.62
CA PHE A 182 31.65 -5.31 -0.70
C PHE A 182 32.57 -6.40 -1.24
N LYS A 183 33.81 -6.41 -0.77
CA LYS A 183 34.78 -7.42 -1.17
C LYS A 183 34.81 -8.56 -0.17
N VAL A 184 34.98 -9.77 -0.69
CA VAL A 184 35.21 -10.98 0.10
C VAL A 184 36.45 -11.70 -0.42
N LYS A 185 37.22 -12.28 0.47
CA LYS A 185 38.33 -13.20 0.13
C LYS A 185 37.81 -14.62 0.26
N VAL A 186 37.92 -15.42 -0.78
CA VAL A 186 37.59 -16.85 -0.73
C VAL A 186 38.58 -17.58 0.17
N THR A 187 38.08 -18.46 1.04
CA THR A 187 38.88 -19.24 2.00
C THR A 187 38.96 -20.73 1.64
N ALA A 188 37.99 -21.23 0.91
CA ALA A 188 37.93 -22.62 0.45
C ALA A 188 38.87 -22.88 -0.73
N ASP A 189 39.31 -24.12 -0.88
CA ASP A 189 40.17 -24.57 -2.01
C ASP A 189 39.36 -24.71 -3.31
N GLY A 190 38.05 -24.87 -3.20
CA GLY A 190 37.09 -24.86 -4.31
C GLY A 190 35.75 -24.37 -3.86
N LEU A 191 35.25 -23.29 -4.47
CA LEU A 191 33.97 -22.70 -4.16
C LEU A 191 33.06 -22.67 -5.39
N ASN A 192 31.99 -23.45 -5.37
CA ASN A 192 31.04 -23.51 -6.48
C ASN A 192 30.35 -22.18 -6.74
N ILE A 193 30.29 -21.79 -8.01
CA ILE A 193 29.45 -20.71 -8.52
C ILE A 193 28.14 -21.35 -8.99
N ARG A 194 27.00 -20.85 -8.52
CA ARG A 194 25.68 -21.40 -8.86
C ARG A 194 24.81 -20.39 -9.57
N LYS A 195 23.86 -20.88 -10.37
CA LYS A 195 22.92 -20.03 -11.14
C LYS A 195 21.97 -19.20 -10.27
N GLY A 196 21.87 -19.53 -8.97
CA GLY A 196 21.02 -18.84 -8.00
C GLY A 196 21.50 -19.05 -6.56
N PRO A 197 20.89 -18.34 -5.59
CA PRO A 197 21.29 -18.34 -4.20
C PRO A 197 20.75 -19.57 -3.45
N GLY A 198 21.48 -20.66 -3.51
CA GLY A 198 21.14 -21.92 -2.83
C GLY A 198 21.81 -23.15 -3.44
N THR A 199 21.91 -24.23 -2.66
CA THR A 199 22.52 -25.50 -3.08
C THR A 199 21.71 -26.26 -4.14
N SER A 200 20.41 -26.00 -4.23
CA SER A 200 19.52 -26.58 -5.26
C SER A 200 19.71 -26.00 -6.66
N TYR A 201 20.42 -24.85 -6.80
CA TYR A 201 20.68 -24.27 -8.10
C TYR A 201 21.89 -24.95 -8.79
N LYS A 202 21.80 -25.09 -10.13
CA LYS A 202 22.83 -25.68 -10.96
C LYS A 202 24.17 -24.98 -10.74
N VAL A 203 25.25 -25.75 -10.59
CA VAL A 203 26.63 -25.26 -10.60
C VAL A 203 26.96 -24.82 -12.02
N VAL A 204 27.53 -23.65 -12.18
CA VAL A 204 27.89 -23.02 -13.46
C VAL A 204 29.39 -22.69 -13.55
N GLY A 205 30.11 -22.82 -12.44
CA GLY A 205 31.55 -22.62 -12.37
C GLY A 205 32.10 -22.99 -10.99
N CYS A 206 33.41 -22.86 -10.81
CA CYS A 206 34.08 -23.04 -9.53
C CYS A 206 35.24 -22.07 -9.41
N ILE A 207 35.36 -21.42 -8.24
CA ILE A 207 36.51 -20.61 -7.87
C ILE A 207 37.51 -21.53 -7.19
N THR A 208 38.71 -21.63 -7.73
CA THR A 208 39.83 -22.48 -7.21
C THR A 208 40.99 -21.66 -6.67
N ASP A 209 40.97 -20.34 -6.94
CA ASP A 209 41.91 -19.39 -6.34
C ASP A 209 41.33 -18.81 -5.03
N LYS A 210 42.17 -18.53 -4.06
CA LYS A 210 41.74 -17.83 -2.83
C LYS A 210 41.73 -16.30 -3.03
N GLY A 211 41.20 -15.88 -4.20
CA GLY A 211 41.14 -14.50 -4.65
C GLY A 211 40.16 -13.61 -3.90
N VAL A 212 40.15 -12.34 -4.28
CA VAL A 212 39.22 -11.33 -3.75
C VAL A 212 38.13 -11.03 -4.78
N TYR A 213 36.89 -11.22 -4.36
CA TYR A 213 35.73 -11.09 -5.23
C TYR A 213 34.80 -9.97 -4.71
N THR A 214 34.17 -9.26 -5.63
CA THR A 214 33.18 -8.23 -5.30
C THR A 214 31.77 -8.81 -5.33
N ILE A 215 31.08 -8.70 -4.23
CA ILE A 215 29.66 -9.09 -4.10
C ILE A 215 28.77 -7.87 -4.33
N THR A 216 27.80 -8.01 -5.21
CA THR A 216 26.88 -6.91 -5.59
C THR A 216 25.47 -7.09 -5.05
N GLN A 217 25.13 -8.28 -4.58
CA GLN A 217 23.82 -8.60 -3.99
C GLN A 217 23.96 -9.75 -3.02
N THR A 218 23.16 -9.79 -1.94
CA THR A 218 23.09 -10.92 -1.01
C THR A 218 21.66 -11.45 -0.89
N LYS A 219 21.53 -12.78 -0.67
CA LYS A 219 20.27 -13.42 -0.30
C LYS A 219 20.56 -14.59 0.63
N GLY A 220 20.21 -14.44 1.91
CA GLY A 220 20.69 -15.33 2.98
C GLY A 220 22.22 -15.37 2.97
N ASP A 221 22.80 -16.54 3.06
CA ASP A 221 24.25 -16.77 3.10
C ASP A 221 24.90 -16.80 1.69
N TRP A 222 24.20 -16.30 0.66
CA TRP A 222 24.67 -16.29 -0.74
C TRP A 222 24.96 -14.87 -1.21
N GLY A 223 26.08 -14.72 -1.92
CA GLY A 223 26.52 -13.46 -2.54
C GLY A 223 26.59 -13.59 -4.07
N LYS A 224 26.04 -12.62 -4.81
CA LYS A 224 26.13 -12.52 -6.27
C LYS A 224 27.45 -11.86 -6.68
N LEU A 225 28.21 -12.51 -7.51
CA LEU A 225 29.44 -11.98 -8.06
C LEU A 225 29.20 -10.79 -9.00
N LYS A 226 30.07 -9.77 -8.91
CA LYS A 226 30.04 -8.59 -9.81
C LYS A 226 30.28 -8.97 -11.27
N SER A 227 31.02 -10.03 -11.52
CA SER A 227 31.26 -10.57 -12.88
C SER A 227 29.97 -11.01 -13.59
N GLY A 228 28.89 -11.28 -12.85
CA GLY A 228 27.63 -11.78 -13.40
C GLY A 228 27.59 -13.30 -13.56
N GLU A 229 28.68 -14.02 -13.31
CA GLU A 229 28.78 -15.49 -13.47
C GLU A 229 27.82 -16.26 -12.58
N GLY A 230 27.46 -15.73 -11.39
CA GLY A 230 26.48 -16.39 -10.53
C GLY A 230 26.62 -16.02 -9.06
N TRP A 231 26.27 -16.97 -8.20
CA TRP A 231 26.18 -16.84 -6.76
C TRP A 231 27.14 -17.80 -6.07
N ILE A 232 27.82 -17.32 -5.01
CA ILE A 232 28.69 -18.09 -4.15
C ILE A 232 28.18 -18.10 -2.71
N CYS A 233 28.45 -19.15 -1.95
CA CYS A 233 28.15 -19.22 -0.53
C CYS A 233 29.17 -18.36 0.27
N LEU A 234 28.69 -17.44 1.06
CA LEU A 234 29.53 -16.50 1.82
C LEU A 234 30.17 -17.13 3.05
N ASP A 235 29.69 -18.28 3.54
CA ASP A 235 30.29 -19.03 4.64
C ASP A 235 31.70 -19.50 4.34
N TYR A 236 32.04 -19.61 3.06
CA TYR A 236 33.38 -19.97 2.56
C TYR A 236 34.23 -18.75 2.16
N THR A 237 33.90 -17.58 2.74
CA THR A 237 34.59 -16.33 2.44
C THR A 237 34.82 -15.51 3.71
N LYS A 238 35.81 -14.63 3.68
CA LYS A 238 36.06 -13.61 4.69
C LYS A 238 35.76 -12.24 4.11
N LYS A 239 34.86 -11.51 4.72
CA LYS A 239 34.55 -10.11 4.35
C LYS A 239 35.74 -9.21 4.61
N LEU A 240 36.08 -8.34 3.66
CA LEU A 240 37.16 -7.35 3.73
C LEU A 240 36.60 -5.96 4.05
#